data_57e220be1079a88104c5c0c86557b84f
#
_entry.id   57e220be1079a88104c5c0c86557b84f
#
_cell.length_a   1.000
_cell.length_b   1.000
_cell.length_c   1.000
_cell.angle_alpha   90.00
_cell.angle_beta   90.00
_cell.angle_gamma   90.00
#
_symmetry.space_group_name_H-M   'P 1'
#
loop_
_entity.id
_entity.type
_entity.pdbx_description
1 polymer ?
#
loop_
_entity_poly.entity_id
_entity_poly.type
_entity_poly.pdbx_seq_one_letter_code
_entity_poly.pdbx_strand_id
1 'polypeptide(L)'
;MKKIRILPIVLLIVLLVGCNSSVRKKENTSSESNNQPTEVKQQVTFPELVPSVFRIDTYENNRILETGIGFFVSGDLAVTRLSFFTSANRATIEPFDEEKTYNVTGFIAFDRANDLILLKIEGLSKKPVVLSDSILHEKDKTVYFNKPQGNTVPLHEGEVTKYGTILGSKLYQLTNMLRSKSTGSPVFNSKMECVGLAFMKVADYETQTFATPSVFISELIQKAGNVQPLSALNQPVASPDMPLNTKVKGLVIETDMGDITIKLYNSTPQYRDNFVKLVREGYYDDLLVHRVIKDFCIQSGAADTRLAEPDDVVGWKGPGYSLPAHIVPGLYHKRGVVGSPRKPDTDNSRKRSDGSQFYIVTGRIYNDEELNDFEKESGHKYTEEQRNVYKTIGGAPHLDGSYTIFGEVVNGMEVADRISLVEVKSDMRPKKDIRVKKIRILE
;
A
#
# COMPACT_ATOMS: atom_id res chain seq x y z
N MET A 1 53.74 -13.40 -7.31
CA MET A 1 54.39 -13.69 -6.02
C MET A 1 54.53 -12.40 -5.23
N LYS A 2 53.66 -12.11 -4.26
CA LYS A 2 53.84 -11.11 -3.21
C LYS A 2 53.25 -11.65 -1.93
N LYS A 3 54.06 -11.69 -0.89
CA LYS A 3 53.88 -12.36 0.39
C LYS A 3 52.88 -11.63 1.29
N ILE A 4 51.98 -12.39 1.88
CA ILE A 4 51.07 -11.99 2.96
C ILE A 4 51.86 -12.02 4.27
N ARG A 5 51.85 -10.93 5.03
CA ARG A 5 52.37 -10.88 6.40
C ARG A 5 51.19 -10.93 7.39
N ILE A 6 51.21 -11.96 8.21
CA ILE A 6 50.32 -12.14 9.38
C ILE A 6 51.01 -11.51 10.58
N LEU A 7 50.31 -10.70 11.35
CA LEU A 7 50.76 -10.14 12.61
C LEU A 7 49.85 -10.69 13.74
N PRO A 8 50.36 -11.18 14.87
CA PRO A 8 49.59 -11.84 15.91
C PRO A 8 48.98 -10.84 16.91
N ILE A 9 47.76 -11.15 17.33
CA ILE A 9 47.02 -10.47 18.39
C ILE A 9 47.56 -10.95 19.75
N VAL A 10 48.01 -10.01 20.56
CA VAL A 10 48.41 -10.23 21.97
C VAL A 10 47.15 -10.04 22.86
N LEU A 11 46.81 -11.09 23.56
CA LEU A 11 45.76 -11.15 24.58
C LEU A 11 46.33 -10.60 25.91
N LEU A 12 45.76 -9.56 26.46
CA LEU A 12 46.11 -9.05 27.80
C LEU A 12 44.96 -9.32 28.80
N ILE A 13 45.20 -10.31 29.66
CA ILE A 13 44.37 -10.61 30.82
C ILE A 13 44.87 -9.76 31.98
N VAL A 14 43.99 -8.96 32.61
CA VAL A 14 44.24 -8.35 33.93
C VAL A 14 43.22 -8.83 34.90
N LEU A 15 43.67 -9.69 35.78
CA LEU A 15 43.04 -10.06 37.07
C LEU A 15 43.33 -8.96 38.12
N LEU A 16 42.30 -8.49 38.80
CA LEU A 16 42.53 -7.87 40.12
C LEU A 16 41.47 -8.38 41.10
N VAL A 17 42.02 -8.91 42.16
CA VAL A 17 41.43 -9.52 43.34
C VAL A 17 41.20 -8.47 44.42
N GLY A 18 40.02 -8.52 45.07
CA GLY A 18 39.80 -8.45 46.50
C GLY A 18 39.92 -7.14 47.26
N CYS A 19 38.99 -6.81 48.09
CA CYS A 19 39.02 -7.03 49.51
C CYS A 19 37.87 -6.32 50.25
N ASN A 20 37.45 -7.01 51.21
CA ASN A 20 36.39 -6.97 52.19
C ASN A 20 36.43 -5.81 53.21
N SER A 21 35.29 -5.70 53.92
CA SER A 21 35.01 -5.17 55.30
C SER A 21 34.61 -3.68 55.36
N SER A 22 33.56 -3.28 56.07
CA SER A 22 33.08 -3.68 57.40
C SER A 22 31.73 -3.05 57.75
N VAL A 23 31.01 -3.75 58.59
CA VAL A 23 29.76 -3.43 59.25
C VAL A 23 29.82 -2.15 60.11
N ARG A 24 28.75 -1.32 60.03
CA ARG A 24 28.29 -0.53 61.18
C ARG A 24 26.76 -0.40 61.20
N LYS A 25 26.18 -0.99 62.26
CA LYS A 25 24.81 -0.75 62.81
C LYS A 25 24.69 0.67 63.32
N LYS A 26 23.55 1.31 63.01
CA LYS A 26 22.88 2.21 64.01
C LYS A 26 21.40 2.34 63.70
N GLU A 27 20.67 2.30 64.78
CA GLU A 27 19.31 2.23 65.20
C GLU A 27 18.29 3.21 64.61
N ASN A 28 17.09 2.67 64.57
CA ASN A 28 15.71 3.18 64.55
C ASN A 28 15.46 4.68 64.83
N THR A 29 14.65 5.26 63.95
CA THR A 29 13.53 6.12 64.33
C THR A 29 12.33 5.90 63.40
N SER A 30 11.21 5.57 64.04
CA SER A 30 9.87 5.35 63.40
C SER A 30 9.30 6.65 62.84
N SER A 31 8.88 6.63 61.59
CA SER A 31 7.86 7.53 61.09
C SER A 31 6.90 6.73 60.19
N GLU A 32 5.67 6.64 60.63
CA GLU A 32 4.55 6.09 59.87
C GLU A 32 4.42 6.82 58.53
N SER A 33 4.57 6.10 57.43
CA SER A 33 4.19 6.57 56.12
C SER A 33 3.06 5.70 55.57
N ASN A 34 1.95 6.37 55.28
CA ASN A 34 0.78 5.89 54.57
C ASN A 34 1.19 5.05 53.36
N ASN A 35 1.05 3.74 53.43
CA ASN A 35 1.09 2.85 52.29
C ASN A 35 -0.28 2.82 51.61
N GLN A 36 -0.47 3.67 50.62
CA GLN A 36 -1.41 3.33 49.52
C GLN A 36 -0.75 2.26 48.65
N PRO A 37 -1.45 1.19 48.28
CA PRO A 37 -0.88 0.19 47.40
C PRO A 37 -0.70 0.84 46.00
N THR A 38 0.53 1.07 45.62
CA THR A 38 0.90 1.38 44.22
C THR A 38 0.60 0.12 43.43
N GLU A 39 -0.42 0.15 42.59
CA GLU A 39 -0.65 -0.88 41.56
C GLU A 39 0.64 -1.00 40.74
N VAL A 40 1.40 -2.05 40.99
CA VAL A 40 2.51 -2.46 40.14
C VAL A 40 1.86 -2.94 38.83
N LYS A 41 1.77 -2.08 37.85
CA LYS A 41 1.40 -2.49 36.50
C LYS A 41 2.40 -3.55 36.05
N GLN A 42 1.93 -4.79 36.01
CA GLN A 42 2.71 -5.93 35.57
C GLN A 42 3.22 -5.64 34.14
N GLN A 43 4.52 -5.59 33.95
CA GLN A 43 5.14 -5.32 32.66
C GLN A 43 4.84 -6.49 31.74
N VAL A 44 4.09 -6.26 30.66
CA VAL A 44 3.75 -7.27 29.66
C VAL A 44 5.03 -7.74 28.96
N THR A 45 5.16 -9.05 28.76
CA THR A 45 6.32 -9.66 28.10
C THR A 45 5.97 -10.14 26.70
N PHE A 46 6.96 -10.32 25.82
CA PHE A 46 6.71 -10.79 24.44
C PHE A 46 6.00 -12.14 24.37
N PRO A 47 6.30 -13.17 25.20
CA PRO A 47 5.53 -14.41 25.23
C PRO A 47 4.05 -14.22 25.50
N GLU A 48 3.67 -13.22 26.32
CA GLU A 48 2.27 -12.90 26.61
C GLU A 48 1.54 -12.24 25.44
N LEU A 49 2.25 -11.65 24.48
CA LEU A 49 1.71 -11.04 23.26
C LEU A 49 1.52 -12.05 22.11
N VAL A 50 2.17 -13.22 22.17
CA VAL A 50 2.10 -14.23 21.12
C VAL A 50 0.65 -14.64 20.79
N PRO A 51 -0.24 -14.89 21.75
CA PRO A 51 -1.65 -15.22 21.48
C PRO A 51 -2.43 -14.10 20.79
N SER A 52 -1.95 -12.85 20.89
CA SER A 52 -2.62 -11.68 20.32
C SER A 52 -2.31 -11.47 18.83
N VAL A 53 -1.39 -12.25 18.25
CA VAL A 53 -0.91 -12.11 16.86
C VAL A 53 -1.19 -13.36 16.06
N PHE A 54 -1.52 -13.22 14.79
CA PHE A 54 -1.87 -14.34 13.92
C PHE A 54 -1.33 -14.15 12.50
N ARG A 55 -1.14 -15.27 11.80
CA ARG A 55 -1.01 -15.28 10.34
C ARG A 55 -2.40 -15.14 9.73
N ILE A 56 -2.52 -14.38 8.66
CA ILE A 56 -3.72 -14.29 7.85
C ILE A 56 -3.43 -14.73 6.43
N ASP A 57 -4.30 -15.55 5.88
CA ASP A 57 -4.33 -15.92 4.46
C ASP A 57 -5.65 -15.43 3.87
N THR A 58 -5.58 -14.68 2.76
CA THR A 58 -6.75 -14.23 2.01
C THR A 58 -6.91 -15.02 0.73
N TYR A 59 -8.14 -15.23 0.29
CA TYR A 59 -8.44 -16.11 -0.84
C TYR A 59 -9.42 -15.46 -1.81
N GLU A 60 -9.20 -15.75 -3.08
CA GLU A 60 -10.23 -15.66 -4.10
C GLU A 60 -10.61 -17.08 -4.52
N ASN A 61 -11.85 -17.45 -4.20
CA ASN A 61 -12.30 -18.85 -4.24
C ASN A 61 -11.40 -19.75 -3.36
N ASN A 62 -10.68 -20.71 -3.92
CA ASN A 62 -9.77 -21.61 -3.20
C ASN A 62 -8.29 -21.26 -3.37
N ARG A 63 -7.98 -20.17 -4.07
CA ARG A 63 -6.58 -19.74 -4.29
C ARG A 63 -6.18 -18.71 -3.26
N ILE A 64 -5.04 -18.93 -2.58
CA ILE A 64 -4.43 -17.90 -1.72
C ILE A 64 -4.00 -16.73 -2.60
N LEU A 65 -4.42 -15.52 -2.22
CA LEU A 65 -4.02 -14.26 -2.82
C LEU A 65 -2.85 -13.64 -2.09
N GLU A 66 -3.01 -13.46 -0.78
CA GLU A 66 -2.01 -12.83 0.07
C GLU A 66 -1.87 -13.59 1.38
N THR A 67 -0.65 -13.59 1.92
CA THR A 67 -0.33 -14.06 3.27
C THR A 67 0.35 -12.93 4.03
N GLY A 68 -0.10 -12.64 5.24
CA GLY A 68 0.46 -11.61 6.09
C GLY A 68 0.20 -11.88 7.56
N ILE A 69 0.29 -10.82 8.35
CA ILE A 69 0.09 -10.82 9.79
C ILE A 69 -1.07 -9.90 10.14
N GLY A 70 -1.75 -10.19 11.23
CA GLY A 70 -2.70 -9.33 11.91
C GLY A 70 -2.63 -9.54 13.41
N PHE A 71 -3.37 -8.75 14.16
CA PHE A 71 -3.39 -8.84 15.62
C PHE A 71 -4.75 -8.45 16.20
N PHE A 72 -5.06 -9.00 17.37
CA PHE A 72 -6.32 -8.71 18.07
C PHE A 72 -6.24 -7.36 18.79
N VAL A 73 -7.28 -6.54 18.63
CA VAL A 73 -7.44 -5.22 19.25
C VAL A 73 -8.57 -5.18 20.28
N SER A 74 -9.47 -6.17 20.22
CA SER A 74 -10.51 -6.40 21.22
C SER A 74 -11.04 -7.83 21.03
N GLY A 75 -11.07 -8.65 22.05
CA GLY A 75 -11.69 -9.99 22.06
C GLY A 75 -11.63 -10.76 20.75
N ASP A 76 -12.69 -10.68 19.97
CA ASP A 76 -12.86 -11.29 18.67
C ASP A 76 -12.69 -10.32 17.47
N LEU A 77 -12.20 -9.09 17.74
CA LEU A 77 -11.90 -8.09 16.73
C LEU A 77 -10.40 -8.02 16.47
N ALA A 78 -10.06 -8.04 15.20
CA ALA A 78 -8.68 -8.07 14.75
C ALA A 78 -8.42 -7.02 13.67
N VAL A 79 -7.21 -6.47 13.62
CA VAL A 79 -6.76 -5.52 12.61
C VAL A 79 -5.66 -6.11 11.75
N THR A 80 -5.71 -5.77 10.47
CA THR A 80 -4.63 -6.03 9.50
C THR A 80 -4.72 -5.02 8.35
N ARG A 81 -4.01 -5.27 7.25
CA ARG A 81 -4.03 -4.40 6.08
C ARG A 81 -5.24 -4.63 5.19
N LEU A 82 -5.89 -3.56 4.80
CA LEU A 82 -7.00 -3.59 3.83
C LEU A 82 -6.54 -4.12 2.46
N SER A 83 -5.31 -3.78 2.04
CA SER A 83 -4.75 -4.20 0.75
C SER A 83 -4.65 -5.72 0.57
N PHE A 84 -4.63 -6.51 1.65
CA PHE A 84 -4.68 -7.98 1.57
C PHE A 84 -6.00 -8.50 1.02
N PHE A 85 -7.05 -7.69 1.07
CA PHE A 85 -8.39 -8.08 0.67
C PHE A 85 -8.77 -7.63 -0.75
N THR A 86 -7.80 -7.10 -1.50
CA THR A 86 -8.03 -6.77 -2.92
C THR A 86 -8.41 -8.05 -3.68
N SER A 87 -9.66 -8.13 -4.13
CA SER A 87 -10.27 -9.31 -4.78
C SER A 87 -10.51 -10.52 -3.87
N ALA A 88 -10.22 -10.46 -2.57
CA ALA A 88 -10.51 -11.55 -1.67
C ALA A 88 -12.03 -11.67 -1.38
N ASN A 89 -12.51 -12.91 -1.36
CA ASN A 89 -13.88 -13.21 -0.95
C ASN A 89 -13.95 -14.07 0.32
N ARG A 90 -12.82 -14.56 0.79
CA ARG A 90 -12.65 -15.35 2.00
C ARG A 90 -11.29 -15.07 2.64
N ALA A 91 -11.22 -15.20 3.96
CA ALA A 91 -9.94 -15.16 4.69
C ALA A 91 -9.97 -16.13 5.88
N THR A 92 -8.78 -16.60 6.25
CA THR A 92 -8.57 -17.42 7.45
C THR A 92 -7.41 -16.88 8.26
N ILE A 93 -7.44 -17.10 9.56
CA ILE A 93 -6.34 -16.76 10.47
C ILE A 93 -5.84 -17.99 11.19
N GLU A 94 -4.56 -17.97 11.57
CA GLU A 94 -3.89 -18.96 12.42
C GLU A 94 -3.14 -18.20 13.52
N PRO A 95 -3.65 -18.19 14.78
CA PRO A 95 -2.96 -17.56 15.90
C PRO A 95 -1.57 -18.15 16.10
N PHE A 96 -0.63 -17.35 16.61
CA PHE A 96 0.75 -17.77 16.78
C PHE A 96 0.95 -18.78 17.91
N ASP A 97 0.01 -18.89 18.85
CA ASP A 97 0.04 -19.79 19.99
C ASP A 97 -0.63 -21.16 19.73
N GLU A 98 -1.21 -21.36 18.54
CA GLU A 98 -1.88 -22.61 18.20
C GLU A 98 -1.80 -22.92 16.70
N GLU A 99 -1.92 -24.21 16.34
CA GLU A 99 -1.92 -24.69 14.94
C GLU A 99 -3.36 -24.91 14.42
N LYS A 100 -4.27 -24.01 14.78
CA LYS A 100 -5.66 -24.09 14.38
C LYS A 100 -6.05 -22.89 13.52
N THR A 101 -6.76 -23.16 12.44
CA THR A 101 -7.24 -22.15 11.51
C THR A 101 -8.68 -21.77 11.82
N TYR A 102 -9.00 -20.46 11.81
CA TYR A 102 -10.32 -19.88 12.02
C TYR A 102 -10.73 -19.06 10.81
N ASN A 103 -12.04 -19.06 10.53
CA ASN A 103 -12.59 -18.25 9.45
C ASN A 103 -12.79 -16.80 9.91
N VAL A 104 -12.51 -15.86 9.01
CA VAL A 104 -12.92 -14.47 9.16
C VAL A 104 -14.37 -14.37 8.76
N THR A 105 -15.24 -13.96 9.69
CA THR A 105 -16.69 -13.81 9.45
C THR A 105 -16.98 -12.69 8.46
N GLY A 106 -16.21 -11.60 8.56
CA GLY A 106 -16.35 -10.42 7.73
C GLY A 106 -15.56 -9.24 8.31
N PHE A 107 -15.86 -8.06 7.84
CA PHE A 107 -15.30 -6.83 8.38
C PHE A 107 -16.38 -5.94 9.00
N ILE A 108 -15.98 -5.05 9.91
CA ILE A 108 -16.88 -4.12 10.59
C ILE A 108 -16.53 -2.65 10.37
N ALA A 109 -15.28 -2.37 9.95
CA ALA A 109 -14.82 -1.06 9.52
C ALA A 109 -13.57 -1.21 8.63
N PHE A 110 -13.30 -0.21 7.81
CA PHE A 110 -12.02 -0.08 7.09
C PHE A 110 -11.65 1.38 6.89
N ASP A 111 -10.35 1.62 6.71
CA ASP A 111 -9.78 2.91 6.37
C ASP A 111 -8.87 2.76 5.14
N ARG A 112 -9.31 3.28 4.01
CA ARG A 112 -8.57 3.21 2.74
C ARG A 112 -7.33 4.11 2.75
N ALA A 113 -7.42 5.26 3.43
CA ALA A 113 -6.33 6.23 3.49
C ALA A 113 -5.12 5.68 4.26
N ASN A 114 -5.38 4.91 5.33
CA ASN A 114 -4.36 4.33 6.18
C ASN A 114 -4.15 2.82 5.93
N ASP A 115 -4.83 2.24 4.93
CA ASP A 115 -4.75 0.82 4.55
C ASP A 115 -5.03 -0.13 5.72
N LEU A 116 -6.08 0.15 6.49
CA LEU A 116 -6.49 -0.63 7.66
C LEU A 116 -7.86 -1.27 7.45
N ILE A 117 -8.05 -2.47 8.01
CA ILE A 117 -9.34 -3.15 8.09
C ILE A 117 -9.51 -3.78 9.46
N LEU A 118 -10.72 -3.65 10.02
CA LEU A 118 -11.13 -4.26 11.27
C LEU A 118 -12.04 -5.46 10.97
N LEU A 119 -11.57 -6.63 11.35
CA LEU A 119 -12.17 -7.93 11.05
C LEU A 119 -12.90 -8.49 12.26
N LYS A 120 -13.96 -9.26 12.00
CA LYS A 120 -14.65 -10.11 12.98
C LYS A 120 -14.20 -11.55 12.79
N ILE A 121 -13.79 -12.20 13.90
CA ILE A 121 -13.36 -13.60 13.91
C ILE A 121 -14.39 -14.43 14.68
N GLU A 122 -14.96 -15.43 14.04
CA GLU A 122 -15.97 -16.27 14.67
C GLU A 122 -15.34 -17.37 15.53
N GLY A 123 -15.93 -17.60 16.71
CA GLY A 123 -15.55 -18.71 17.60
C GLY A 123 -14.17 -18.59 18.23
N LEU A 124 -13.58 -17.40 18.20
CA LEU A 124 -12.28 -17.12 18.80
C LEU A 124 -12.30 -15.79 19.54
N SER A 125 -11.78 -15.82 20.78
CA SER A 125 -11.52 -14.59 21.54
C SER A 125 -10.12 -14.68 22.16
N LYS A 126 -9.29 -13.68 21.87
CA LYS A 126 -7.91 -13.61 22.35
C LYS A 126 -7.68 -12.32 23.13
N LYS A 127 -6.65 -12.33 23.99
CA LYS A 127 -6.19 -11.12 24.67
C LYS A 127 -5.75 -10.09 23.62
N PRO A 128 -6.29 -8.86 23.64
CA PRO A 128 -5.86 -7.84 22.66
C PRO A 128 -4.48 -7.29 23.00
N VAL A 129 -3.78 -6.73 22.00
CA VAL A 129 -2.64 -5.85 22.24
C VAL A 129 -3.13 -4.53 22.85
N VAL A 130 -2.30 -3.91 23.69
CA VAL A 130 -2.56 -2.56 24.22
C VAL A 130 -2.11 -1.57 23.15
N LEU A 131 -3.03 -0.77 22.61
CA LEU A 131 -2.69 0.29 21.67
C LEU A 131 -2.12 1.50 22.41
N SER A 132 -1.04 2.07 21.91
CA SER A 132 -0.45 3.29 22.42
C SER A 132 -1.11 4.50 21.79
N ASP A 133 -1.44 5.50 22.60
CA ASP A 133 -1.91 6.81 22.15
C ASP A 133 -0.75 7.77 21.87
N SER A 134 0.49 7.36 22.16
CA SER A 134 1.68 8.19 22.02
C SER A 134 2.23 8.11 20.58
N ILE A 135 2.54 9.26 20.03
CA ILE A 135 3.27 9.36 18.76
C ILE A 135 4.77 9.18 19.05
N LEU A 136 5.43 8.31 18.29
CA LEU A 136 6.88 8.12 18.36
C LEU A 136 7.61 9.24 17.60
N HIS A 137 8.82 9.52 18.09
CA HIS A 137 9.78 10.45 17.51
C HIS A 137 10.97 9.71 16.90
N GLU A 138 11.79 10.43 16.12
CA GLU A 138 13.05 9.88 15.60
C GLU A 138 13.92 9.33 16.72
N LYS A 139 14.53 8.17 16.49
CA LYS A 139 15.35 7.38 17.42
C LYS A 139 14.59 6.65 18.52
N ASP A 140 13.26 6.78 18.61
CA ASP A 140 12.49 5.93 19.51
C ASP A 140 12.63 4.46 19.11
N LYS A 141 12.88 3.61 20.11
CA LYS A 141 13.09 2.17 19.87
C LYS A 141 11.78 1.48 19.56
N THR A 142 11.85 0.56 18.60
CA THR A 142 10.71 -0.24 18.16
C THR A 142 11.10 -1.70 18.07
N VAL A 143 10.13 -2.59 18.26
CA VAL A 143 10.31 -4.03 18.09
C VAL A 143 9.05 -4.65 17.51
N TYR A 144 9.22 -5.64 16.65
CA TYR A 144 8.17 -6.57 16.27
C TYR A 144 8.67 -8.01 16.39
N PHE A 145 7.78 -8.99 16.36
CA PHE A 145 8.15 -10.41 16.43
C PHE A 145 7.44 -11.23 15.37
N ASN A 146 8.08 -12.34 14.99
CA ASN A 146 7.52 -13.35 14.09
C ASN A 146 6.92 -14.52 14.88
N LYS A 147 6.21 -15.42 14.17
CA LYS A 147 5.69 -16.65 14.76
C LYS A 147 6.80 -17.38 15.54
N PRO A 148 6.55 -17.80 16.77
CA PRO A 148 7.52 -18.53 17.58
C PRO A 148 8.06 -19.77 16.87
N GLN A 149 9.33 -20.10 17.13
CA GLN A 149 9.99 -21.32 16.72
C GLN A 149 10.34 -22.14 17.96
N GLY A 150 9.52 -23.13 18.28
CA GLY A 150 9.60 -23.83 19.57
C GLY A 150 9.36 -22.83 20.71
N ASN A 151 10.30 -22.75 21.67
CA ASN A 151 10.24 -21.84 22.80
C ASN A 151 10.81 -20.43 22.52
N THR A 152 11.26 -20.15 21.30
CA THR A 152 11.90 -18.89 20.94
C THR A 152 10.96 -18.00 20.16
N VAL A 153 10.78 -16.76 20.62
CA VAL A 153 10.07 -15.69 19.89
C VAL A 153 11.11 -14.85 19.17
N PRO A 154 11.21 -14.93 17.82
CA PRO A 154 12.17 -14.13 17.06
C PRO A 154 11.80 -12.65 17.11
N LEU A 155 12.65 -11.83 17.76
CA LEU A 155 12.49 -10.40 17.89
C LEU A 155 13.30 -9.66 16.82
N HIS A 156 12.73 -8.58 16.30
CA HIS A 156 13.35 -7.68 15.32
C HIS A 156 13.32 -6.26 15.90
N GLU A 157 14.46 -5.83 16.40
CA GLU A 157 14.63 -4.51 16.99
C GLU A 157 15.00 -3.48 15.92
N GLY A 158 14.60 -2.24 16.17
CA GLY A 158 14.92 -1.10 15.32
C GLY A 158 14.54 0.22 16.01
N GLU A 159 14.47 1.25 15.18
CA GLU A 159 14.09 2.59 15.65
C GLU A 159 13.35 3.35 14.56
N VAL A 160 12.66 4.41 14.95
CA VAL A 160 12.03 5.37 14.04
C VAL A 160 13.11 6.24 13.41
N THR A 161 13.17 6.26 12.08
CA THR A 161 14.06 7.18 11.32
C THR A 161 13.34 8.46 10.91
N LYS A 162 12.03 8.38 10.71
CA LYS A 162 11.19 9.54 10.34
C LYS A 162 9.75 9.30 10.76
N TYR A 163 9.08 10.37 11.21
CA TYR A 163 7.63 10.43 11.32
C TYR A 163 7.10 11.62 10.54
N GLY A 164 6.12 11.41 9.70
CA GLY A 164 5.53 12.49 8.91
C GLY A 164 4.63 12.00 7.80
N THR A 165 4.29 12.88 6.87
CA THR A 165 3.57 12.50 5.66
C THR A 165 4.53 11.78 4.73
N ILE A 166 4.35 10.48 4.59
CA ILE A 166 5.14 9.58 3.75
C ILE A 166 4.14 8.78 2.91
N LEU A 167 4.34 8.69 1.59
CA LEU A 167 3.42 7.97 0.69
C LEU A 167 1.96 8.45 0.83
N GLY A 168 1.74 9.74 1.08
CA GLY A 168 0.42 10.35 1.23
C GLY A 168 -0.33 9.98 2.53
N SER A 169 0.36 9.45 3.55
CA SER A 169 -0.20 9.14 4.87
C SER A 169 0.77 9.50 5.96
N LYS A 170 0.28 9.75 7.17
CA LYS A 170 1.13 9.87 8.36
C LYS A 170 1.67 8.51 8.72
N LEU A 171 2.99 8.30 8.59
CA LEU A 171 3.66 7.02 8.80
C LEU A 171 4.91 7.20 9.65
N TYR A 172 5.32 6.11 10.30
CA TYR A 172 6.68 5.92 10.76
C TYR A 172 7.50 5.23 9.67
N GLN A 173 8.70 5.69 9.42
CA GLN A 173 9.73 4.95 8.72
C GLN A 173 10.64 4.30 9.75
N LEU A 174 10.94 3.01 9.58
CA LEU A 174 11.61 2.20 10.60
C LEU A 174 12.90 1.58 10.04
N THR A 175 13.90 1.39 10.90
CA THR A 175 15.11 0.63 10.56
C THR A 175 14.91 -0.88 10.61
N ASN A 176 13.88 -1.38 11.32
CA ASN A 176 13.58 -2.82 11.35
C ASN A 176 13.26 -3.30 9.94
N MET A 177 13.99 -4.28 9.44
CA MET A 177 13.64 -4.92 8.17
C MET A 177 12.58 -6.00 8.39
N LEU A 178 11.38 -5.78 7.85
CA LEU A 178 10.36 -6.81 7.79
C LEU A 178 10.83 -7.96 6.88
N ARG A 179 10.51 -9.19 7.28
CA ARG A 179 10.67 -10.35 6.39
C ARG A 179 9.48 -10.49 5.46
N SER A 180 9.66 -11.20 4.36
CA SER A 180 8.56 -11.65 3.51
C SER A 180 7.47 -12.30 4.38
N LYS A 181 6.21 -11.95 4.15
CA LYS A 181 5.02 -12.39 4.89
C LYS A 181 4.90 -11.86 6.33
N SER A 182 5.75 -10.94 6.79
CA SER A 182 5.62 -10.25 8.09
C SER A 182 4.89 -8.91 7.99
N THR A 183 4.45 -8.51 6.82
CA THR A 183 3.62 -7.32 6.60
C THR A 183 2.29 -7.46 7.35
N GLY A 184 1.91 -6.42 8.09
CA GLY A 184 0.76 -6.42 8.99
C GLY A 184 1.11 -6.68 10.46
N SER A 185 2.40 -6.92 10.80
CA SER A 185 2.85 -7.15 12.18
C SER A 185 2.61 -5.92 13.06
N PRO A 186 2.19 -6.12 14.32
CA PRO A 186 2.21 -5.04 15.31
C PRO A 186 3.65 -4.62 15.60
N VAL A 187 3.86 -3.31 15.72
CA VAL A 187 5.11 -2.71 16.20
C VAL A 187 4.91 -2.23 17.62
N PHE A 188 5.84 -2.56 18.51
CA PHE A 188 5.77 -2.23 19.93
C PHE A 188 6.84 -1.23 20.32
N ASN A 189 6.55 -0.41 21.31
CA ASN A 189 7.51 0.43 22.01
C ASN A 189 8.18 -0.34 23.17
N SER A 190 9.05 0.32 23.92
CA SER A 190 9.74 -0.25 25.09
C SER A 190 8.81 -0.63 26.25
N LYS A 191 7.57 -0.15 26.26
CA LYS A 191 6.54 -0.51 27.24
C LYS A 191 5.66 -1.68 26.79
N MET A 192 5.95 -2.31 25.66
CA MET A 192 5.14 -3.36 25.01
C MET A 192 3.74 -2.89 24.62
N GLU A 193 3.56 -1.60 24.35
CA GLU A 193 2.36 -1.05 23.77
C GLU A 193 2.51 -1.04 22.25
N CYS A 194 1.46 -1.41 21.53
CA CYS A 194 1.45 -1.38 20.05
C CYS A 194 1.36 0.07 19.59
N VAL A 195 2.38 0.53 18.88
CA VAL A 195 2.50 1.88 18.31
C VAL A 195 2.13 1.97 16.84
N GLY A 196 1.92 0.82 16.19
CA GLY A 196 1.50 0.82 14.79
C GLY A 196 1.49 -0.56 14.15
N LEU A 197 1.08 -0.58 12.87
CA LEU A 197 1.01 -1.75 12.01
C LEU A 197 2.05 -1.63 10.90
N ALA A 198 3.02 -2.55 10.88
CA ALA A 198 4.17 -2.52 9.99
C ALA A 198 3.86 -3.06 8.58
N PHE A 199 4.50 -2.48 7.57
CA PHE A 199 4.48 -2.96 6.20
C PHE A 199 5.76 -2.59 5.44
N MET A 200 6.01 -3.31 4.34
CA MET A 200 7.14 -3.01 3.43
C MET A 200 6.64 -2.30 2.18
N LYS A 201 7.47 -1.43 1.65
CA LYS A 201 7.37 -0.92 0.28
C LYS A 201 8.76 -0.76 -0.33
N VAL A 202 8.81 -0.92 -1.64
CA VAL A 202 10.01 -0.55 -2.41
C VAL A 202 9.96 0.96 -2.63
N ALA A 203 10.95 1.65 -2.12
CA ALA A 203 11.18 3.07 -2.34
C ALA A 203 12.66 3.24 -2.73
N ASP A 204 12.95 4.05 -3.74
CA ASP A 204 14.32 4.29 -4.24
C ASP A 204 15.10 3.01 -4.57
N TYR A 205 14.43 2.01 -5.18
CA TYR A 205 14.98 0.68 -5.51
C TYR A 205 15.34 -0.19 -4.29
N GLU A 206 15.04 0.26 -3.08
CA GLU A 206 15.26 -0.48 -1.84
C GLU A 206 13.94 -0.82 -1.15
N THR A 207 13.90 -1.96 -0.48
CA THR A 207 12.77 -2.33 0.36
C THR A 207 12.89 -1.62 1.70
N GLN A 208 11.94 -0.75 1.99
CA GLN A 208 11.88 0.00 3.25
C GLN A 208 10.70 -0.45 4.10
N THR A 209 10.86 -0.34 5.42
CA THR A 209 9.80 -0.67 6.38
C THR A 209 9.14 0.60 6.89
N PHE A 210 7.81 0.58 6.87
CA PHE A 210 6.96 1.63 7.41
C PHE A 210 5.99 1.06 8.43
N ALA A 211 5.41 1.93 9.26
CA ALA A 211 4.27 1.54 10.09
C ALA A 211 3.19 2.62 10.08
N THR A 212 1.94 2.17 9.94
CA THR A 212 0.75 3.01 10.16
C THR A 212 0.58 3.18 11.67
N PRO A 213 0.56 4.42 12.22
CA PRO A 213 0.42 4.68 13.65
C PRO A 213 -0.84 4.08 14.28
N SER A 214 -0.73 3.62 15.53
CA SER A 214 -1.82 3.02 16.32
C SER A 214 -3.03 3.93 16.52
N VAL A 215 -2.84 5.25 16.52
CA VAL A 215 -3.92 6.22 16.64
C VAL A 215 -4.98 6.02 15.54
N PHE A 216 -4.58 5.69 14.30
CA PHE A 216 -5.52 5.40 13.22
C PHE A 216 -6.26 4.05 13.41
N ILE A 217 -5.63 3.11 14.14
CA ILE A 217 -6.31 1.86 14.53
C ILE A 217 -7.37 2.16 15.58
N SER A 218 -7.05 3.01 16.58
CA SER A 218 -8.00 3.46 17.59
C SER A 218 -9.19 4.21 16.98
N GLU A 219 -8.94 5.10 16.02
CA GLU A 219 -9.98 5.80 15.27
C GLU A 219 -10.85 4.83 14.44
N LEU A 220 -10.24 3.78 13.85
CA LEU A 220 -10.96 2.77 13.09
C LEU A 220 -11.90 1.95 14.00
N ILE A 221 -11.46 1.60 15.21
CA ILE A 221 -12.28 0.90 16.19
C ILE A 221 -13.51 1.72 16.58
N GLN A 222 -13.38 3.05 16.72
CA GLN A 222 -14.52 3.93 17.01
C GLN A 222 -15.56 3.98 15.87
N LYS A 223 -15.16 3.67 14.64
CA LYS A 223 -16.02 3.59 13.46
C LYS A 223 -16.66 2.21 13.26
N ALA A 224 -16.48 1.28 14.21
CA ALA A 224 -17.00 -0.07 14.12
C ALA A 224 -18.54 -0.09 13.92
N GLY A 225 -18.97 -0.80 12.88
CA GLY A 225 -20.38 -0.94 12.50
C GLY A 225 -20.86 -2.40 12.54
N ASN A 226 -21.86 -2.71 11.74
CA ASN A 226 -22.33 -4.07 11.57
C ASN A 226 -21.34 -4.89 10.73
N VAL A 227 -21.31 -6.21 10.97
CA VAL A 227 -20.49 -7.13 10.17
C VAL A 227 -20.95 -7.12 8.72
N GLN A 228 -20.01 -6.91 7.81
CA GLN A 228 -20.21 -6.96 6.38
C GLN A 228 -19.39 -8.13 5.78
N PRO A 229 -19.91 -8.82 4.76
CA PRO A 229 -19.16 -9.89 4.10
C PRO A 229 -17.92 -9.32 3.37
N LEU A 230 -16.81 -10.07 3.35
CA LEU A 230 -15.57 -9.66 2.67
C LEU A 230 -15.77 -9.32 1.18
N SER A 231 -16.73 -9.98 0.53
CA SER A 231 -17.09 -9.70 -0.86
C SER A 231 -17.59 -8.26 -1.08
N ALA A 232 -18.14 -7.61 -0.05
CA ALA A 232 -18.60 -6.22 -0.15
C ALA A 232 -17.43 -5.22 -0.34
N LEU A 233 -16.21 -5.56 0.08
CA LEU A 233 -15.00 -4.73 -0.16
C LEU A 233 -14.67 -4.59 -1.64
N ASN A 234 -14.97 -5.62 -2.42
CA ASN A 234 -14.59 -5.77 -3.82
C ASN A 234 -15.76 -5.56 -4.78
N GLN A 235 -16.95 -5.31 -4.26
CA GLN A 235 -18.02 -4.86 -5.12
C GLN A 235 -17.66 -3.47 -5.59
N PRO A 236 -17.60 -3.22 -6.92
CA PRO A 236 -17.78 -1.86 -7.41
C PRO A 236 -19.07 -1.41 -6.71
N VAL A 237 -19.01 -0.28 -5.99
CA VAL A 237 -20.24 0.27 -5.39
C VAL A 237 -21.16 0.54 -6.58
N ALA A 238 -21.89 -0.47 -6.99
CA ALA A 238 -23.06 -0.29 -7.81
C ALA A 238 -24.02 0.49 -6.91
N SER A 239 -24.03 1.80 -7.07
CA SER A 239 -25.20 2.54 -6.64
C SER A 239 -26.36 1.96 -7.43
N PRO A 240 -27.36 1.34 -6.78
CA PRO A 240 -28.50 0.74 -7.49
C PRO A 240 -29.25 1.74 -8.35
N ASP A 241 -29.00 3.03 -8.16
CA ASP A 241 -29.70 4.16 -8.73
C ASP A 241 -28.83 5.07 -9.64
N MET A 242 -27.63 4.61 -10.05
CA MET A 242 -26.90 5.41 -11.04
C MET A 242 -27.52 5.15 -12.41
N PRO A 243 -28.24 6.11 -13.00
CA PRO A 243 -28.68 6.00 -14.38
C PRO A 243 -27.43 5.78 -15.23
N LEU A 244 -27.52 4.85 -16.17
CA LEU A 244 -26.48 4.58 -17.18
C LEU A 244 -25.84 5.91 -17.57
N ASN A 245 -24.52 6.08 -17.32
CA ASN A 245 -23.78 7.31 -17.63
C ASN A 245 -23.69 7.60 -19.16
N THR A 246 -24.70 7.16 -19.91
CA THR A 246 -24.85 7.37 -21.34
C THR A 246 -25.05 8.84 -21.71
N LYS A 247 -25.43 9.70 -20.75
CA LYS A 247 -25.56 11.15 -20.96
C LYS A 247 -24.23 11.89 -20.84
N VAL A 248 -23.18 11.26 -20.30
CA VAL A 248 -21.86 11.87 -20.18
C VAL A 248 -21.25 11.95 -21.58
N LYS A 249 -21.11 13.17 -22.10
CA LYS A 249 -20.51 13.43 -23.42
C LYS A 249 -19.00 13.42 -23.39
N GLY A 250 -18.40 13.72 -22.23
CA GLY A 250 -16.97 13.78 -22.01
C GLY A 250 -16.62 14.24 -20.61
N LEU A 251 -15.32 14.32 -20.35
CA LEU A 251 -14.80 14.85 -19.10
C LEU A 251 -13.63 15.78 -19.39
N VAL A 252 -13.53 16.86 -18.63
CA VAL A 252 -12.41 17.82 -18.70
C VAL A 252 -11.51 17.62 -17.50
N ILE A 253 -10.28 17.23 -17.75
CA ILE A 253 -9.20 17.15 -16.75
C ILE A 253 -8.53 18.52 -16.70
N GLU A 254 -8.79 19.29 -15.67
CA GLU A 254 -8.20 20.62 -15.46
C GLU A 254 -6.84 20.47 -14.77
N THR A 255 -5.77 20.88 -15.43
CA THR A 255 -4.41 20.77 -14.89
C THR A 255 -3.76 22.14 -14.73
N ASP A 256 -2.61 22.20 -14.05
CA ASP A 256 -1.78 23.43 -13.98
C ASP A 256 -1.24 23.86 -15.35
N MET A 257 -1.20 22.94 -16.32
CA MET A 257 -0.66 23.19 -17.67
C MET A 257 -1.74 23.36 -18.73
N GLY A 258 -3.04 23.31 -18.35
CA GLY A 258 -4.19 23.45 -19.22
C GLY A 258 -5.17 22.28 -19.12
N ASP A 259 -6.19 22.31 -19.94
CA ASP A 259 -7.28 21.35 -19.91
C ASP A 259 -7.09 20.24 -20.95
N ILE A 260 -7.41 19.01 -20.55
CA ILE A 260 -7.45 17.86 -21.43
C ILE A 260 -8.87 17.29 -21.42
N THR A 261 -9.55 17.26 -22.57
CA THR A 261 -10.89 16.69 -22.68
C THR A 261 -10.81 15.25 -23.16
N ILE A 262 -11.43 14.36 -22.42
CA ILE A 262 -11.49 12.93 -22.75
C ILE A 262 -12.93 12.47 -22.98
N LYS A 263 -13.08 11.47 -23.83
CA LYS A 263 -14.31 10.72 -24.04
C LYS A 263 -14.11 9.29 -23.51
N LEU A 264 -15.08 8.78 -22.74
CA LEU A 264 -15.04 7.41 -22.25
C LEU A 264 -15.80 6.46 -23.20
N TYR A 265 -15.32 5.21 -23.30
CA TYR A 265 -15.89 4.23 -24.19
C TYR A 265 -17.05 3.45 -23.56
N ASN A 266 -18.13 3.30 -24.30
CA ASN A 266 -19.27 2.48 -23.90
C ASN A 266 -18.96 0.97 -23.98
N SER A 267 -17.95 0.57 -24.73
CA SER A 267 -17.48 -0.83 -24.82
C SER A 267 -16.76 -1.31 -23.56
N THR A 268 -16.36 -0.39 -22.65
CA THR A 268 -15.77 -0.70 -21.34
C THR A 268 -16.59 -0.07 -20.22
N PRO A 269 -17.89 -0.44 -20.05
CA PRO A 269 -18.83 0.27 -19.20
C PRO A 269 -18.42 0.28 -17.73
N GLN A 270 -17.83 -0.80 -17.24
CA GLN A 270 -17.36 -0.89 -15.85
C GLN A 270 -16.27 0.14 -15.54
N TYR A 271 -15.35 0.40 -16.46
CA TYR A 271 -14.31 1.42 -16.32
C TYR A 271 -14.88 2.83 -16.46
N ARG A 272 -15.76 3.05 -17.45
CA ARG A 272 -16.47 4.32 -17.63
C ARG A 272 -17.24 4.71 -16.38
N ASP A 273 -18.08 3.82 -15.86
CA ASP A 273 -18.98 4.10 -14.76
C ASP A 273 -18.21 4.29 -13.44
N ASN A 274 -17.14 3.51 -13.23
CA ASN A 274 -16.23 3.68 -12.12
C ASN A 274 -15.51 5.03 -12.16
N PHE A 275 -14.99 5.42 -13.33
CA PHE A 275 -14.29 6.70 -13.49
C PHE A 275 -15.24 7.88 -13.25
N VAL A 276 -16.44 7.87 -13.83
CA VAL A 276 -17.46 8.91 -13.62
C VAL A 276 -17.89 8.98 -12.15
N LYS A 277 -18.03 7.84 -11.47
CA LYS A 277 -18.33 7.81 -10.03
C LYS A 277 -17.25 8.51 -9.23
N LEU A 278 -15.99 8.17 -9.44
CA LEU A 278 -14.86 8.77 -8.72
C LEU A 278 -14.74 10.28 -9.01
N VAL A 279 -15.06 10.72 -10.24
CA VAL A 279 -15.14 12.15 -10.57
C VAL A 279 -16.24 12.85 -9.77
N ARG A 280 -17.44 12.27 -9.69
CA ARG A 280 -18.55 12.84 -8.90
C ARG A 280 -18.25 12.91 -7.40
N GLU A 281 -17.43 11.99 -6.90
CA GLU A 281 -16.98 11.94 -5.50
C GLU A 281 -15.80 12.91 -5.22
N GLY A 282 -15.31 13.66 -6.22
CA GLY A 282 -14.15 14.54 -6.08
C GLY A 282 -12.84 13.79 -5.82
N TYR A 283 -12.80 12.48 -6.15
CA TYR A 283 -11.64 11.63 -5.88
C TYR A 283 -10.37 12.12 -6.55
N TYR A 284 -10.47 12.74 -7.73
CA TYR A 284 -9.33 13.19 -8.52
C TYR A 284 -8.85 14.61 -8.17
N ASP A 285 -9.60 15.32 -7.31
CA ASP A 285 -9.27 16.70 -6.97
C ASP A 285 -7.92 16.80 -6.26
N ASP A 286 -7.08 17.72 -6.75
CA ASP A 286 -5.73 18.00 -6.25
C ASP A 286 -4.72 16.84 -6.33
N LEU A 287 -4.97 15.79 -7.13
CA LEU A 287 -4.00 14.74 -7.38
C LEU A 287 -2.89 15.22 -8.33
N LEU A 288 -1.73 14.55 -8.28
CA LEU A 288 -0.63 14.85 -9.18
C LEU A 288 -0.65 13.98 -10.44
N VAL A 289 -0.12 14.52 -11.53
CA VAL A 289 0.49 13.70 -12.59
C VAL A 289 1.80 13.17 -12.00
N HIS A 290 1.75 12.00 -11.40
CA HIS A 290 2.84 11.46 -10.58
C HIS A 290 3.88 10.66 -11.34
N ARG A 291 3.61 10.31 -12.60
CA ARG A 291 4.55 9.56 -13.45
C ARG A 291 4.45 10.07 -14.88
N VAL A 292 5.59 10.46 -15.41
CA VAL A 292 5.73 10.94 -16.79
C VAL A 292 6.87 10.18 -17.45
N ILE A 293 6.58 9.51 -18.55
CA ILE A 293 7.60 8.86 -19.39
C ILE A 293 7.49 9.45 -20.79
N LYS A 294 8.54 10.16 -21.16
CA LYS A 294 8.66 10.74 -22.50
C LYS A 294 8.47 9.65 -23.56
N ASP A 295 7.80 10.01 -24.66
CA ASP A 295 7.53 9.11 -25.78
C ASP A 295 6.70 7.87 -25.41
N PHE A 296 6.01 7.90 -24.25
CA PHE A 296 5.17 6.80 -23.78
C PHE A 296 3.84 7.29 -23.19
N CYS A 297 3.82 7.83 -21.96
CA CYS A 297 2.59 8.23 -21.31
C CYS A 297 2.78 9.22 -20.17
N ILE A 298 1.67 9.88 -19.81
CA ILE A 298 1.50 10.59 -18.54
C ILE A 298 0.48 9.85 -17.68
N GLN A 299 0.69 9.73 -16.37
CA GLN A 299 -0.13 8.92 -15.47
C GLN A 299 -0.53 9.71 -14.23
N SER A 300 -1.79 9.57 -13.81
CA SER A 300 -2.39 10.21 -12.64
C SER A 300 -3.38 9.27 -11.93
N GLY A 301 -4.07 9.76 -10.89
CA GLY A 301 -5.16 9.04 -10.21
C GLY A 301 -4.76 8.28 -8.95
N ALA A 302 -3.55 8.44 -8.46
CA ALA A 302 -3.10 7.83 -7.20
C ALA A 302 -3.44 8.75 -6.00
N ALA A 303 -4.19 8.23 -5.03
CA ALA A 303 -4.71 8.99 -3.89
C ALA A 303 -3.61 9.57 -2.96
N ASP A 304 -2.45 8.88 -2.89
CA ASP A 304 -1.30 9.30 -2.09
C ASP A 304 -0.58 10.54 -2.64
N THR A 305 -1.04 11.07 -3.77
CA THR A 305 -0.45 12.26 -4.38
C THR A 305 -1.08 13.57 -3.92
N ARG A 306 -2.27 13.54 -3.28
CA ARG A 306 -3.02 14.76 -2.92
C ARG A 306 -2.25 15.67 -1.96
N LEU A 307 -1.63 15.10 -0.95
CA LEU A 307 -0.88 15.82 0.09
C LEU A 307 0.62 15.51 0.03
N ALA A 308 1.11 15.10 -1.15
CA ALA A 308 2.50 14.71 -1.30
C ALA A 308 3.45 15.91 -1.21
N GLU A 309 4.48 15.75 -0.40
CA GLU A 309 5.62 16.65 -0.37
C GLU A 309 6.57 16.37 -1.56
N PRO A 310 7.44 17.31 -1.92
CA PRO A 310 8.31 17.17 -3.09
C PRO A 310 9.13 15.87 -3.13
N ASP A 311 9.57 15.37 -1.99
CA ASP A 311 10.44 14.19 -1.89
C ASP A 311 9.70 12.89 -1.50
N ASP A 312 8.37 12.94 -1.45
CA ASP A 312 7.57 11.76 -1.19
C ASP A 312 7.57 10.79 -2.37
N VAL A 313 7.70 9.51 -2.10
CA VAL A 313 7.47 8.44 -3.07
C VAL A 313 5.97 8.19 -3.18
N VAL A 314 5.40 8.41 -4.36
CA VAL A 314 3.96 8.42 -4.60
C VAL A 314 3.55 7.46 -5.73
N GLY A 315 2.24 7.33 -5.99
CA GLY A 315 1.74 6.50 -7.08
C GLY A 315 1.33 5.08 -6.66
N TRP A 316 1.21 4.82 -5.36
CA TRP A 316 0.98 3.50 -4.81
C TRP A 316 -0.44 3.25 -4.30
N LYS A 317 -1.21 4.31 -3.98
CA LYS A 317 -2.55 4.18 -3.42
C LYS A 317 -3.63 4.39 -4.47
N GLY A 318 -4.48 3.39 -4.59
CA GLY A 318 -5.73 3.47 -5.33
C GLY A 318 -6.94 3.61 -4.38
N PRO A 319 -8.17 3.40 -4.87
CA PRO A 319 -9.40 3.50 -4.09
C PRO A 319 -9.64 2.28 -3.19
N GLY A 320 -8.66 1.36 -3.10
CA GLY A 320 -8.71 0.13 -2.30
C GLY A 320 -9.40 -1.05 -2.98
N TYR A 321 -9.67 -0.95 -4.27
CA TYR A 321 -10.15 -2.03 -5.11
C TYR A 321 -9.46 -1.99 -6.49
N SER A 322 -9.57 -3.08 -7.23
CA SER A 322 -9.09 -3.20 -8.62
C SER A 322 -10.24 -3.62 -9.54
N LEU A 323 -10.13 -3.27 -10.82
CA LEU A 323 -11.10 -3.64 -11.83
C LEU A 323 -10.63 -4.89 -12.60
N PRO A 324 -11.53 -5.81 -12.99
CA PRO A 324 -11.16 -6.92 -13.84
C PRO A 324 -10.68 -6.42 -15.20
N ALA A 325 -9.72 -7.10 -15.80
CA ALA A 325 -9.28 -6.77 -17.17
C ALA A 325 -10.47 -6.84 -18.15
N HIS A 326 -10.57 -5.85 -19.02
CA HIS A 326 -11.59 -5.80 -20.07
C HIS A 326 -10.92 -5.41 -21.40
N ILE A 327 -10.30 -6.39 -22.04
CA ILE A 327 -9.63 -6.20 -23.31
C ILE A 327 -10.66 -6.31 -24.43
N VAL A 328 -10.92 -5.20 -25.11
CA VAL A 328 -11.91 -5.13 -26.20
C VAL A 328 -11.19 -5.32 -27.54
N PRO A 329 -11.55 -6.32 -28.34
CA PRO A 329 -10.99 -6.48 -29.67
C PRO A 329 -11.15 -5.19 -30.51
N GLY A 330 -10.07 -4.78 -31.16
CA GLY A 330 -10.05 -3.57 -31.99
C GLY A 330 -9.71 -2.27 -31.25
N LEU A 331 -9.71 -2.25 -29.92
CA LEU A 331 -9.08 -1.16 -29.16
C LEU A 331 -7.58 -1.41 -29.03
N TYR A 332 -6.78 -0.43 -29.38
CA TYR A 332 -5.32 -0.48 -29.34
C TYR A 332 -4.73 0.86 -28.85
N HIS A 333 -3.52 0.83 -28.32
CA HIS A 333 -2.89 1.97 -27.63
C HIS A 333 -2.31 3.01 -28.58
N LYS A 334 -3.12 3.52 -29.52
CA LYS A 334 -2.74 4.68 -30.33
C LYS A 334 -2.54 5.91 -29.43
N ARG A 335 -1.79 6.88 -29.92
CA ARG A 335 -1.63 8.18 -29.26
C ARG A 335 -2.99 8.80 -28.91
N GLY A 336 -3.09 9.34 -27.68
CA GLY A 336 -4.31 9.96 -27.14
C GLY A 336 -5.25 8.98 -26.41
N VAL A 337 -4.98 7.68 -26.43
CA VAL A 337 -5.80 6.70 -25.71
C VAL A 337 -5.64 6.87 -24.18
N VAL A 338 -6.74 6.67 -23.47
CA VAL A 338 -6.80 6.61 -21.99
C VAL A 338 -6.92 5.15 -21.56
N GLY A 339 -5.93 4.68 -20.83
CA GLY A 339 -5.87 3.32 -20.30
C GLY A 339 -5.68 3.25 -18.80
N SER A 340 -5.90 2.08 -18.22
CA SER A 340 -5.74 1.83 -16.80
C SER A 340 -4.48 1.02 -16.51
N PRO A 341 -3.58 1.53 -15.64
CA PRO A 341 -2.36 0.81 -15.26
C PRO A 341 -2.68 -0.40 -14.38
N ARG A 342 -1.74 -1.32 -14.34
CA ARG A 342 -1.81 -2.54 -13.54
C ARG A 342 -0.43 -3.00 -13.06
N LYS A 343 -0.40 -3.84 -12.05
CA LYS A 343 0.82 -4.52 -11.60
C LYS A 343 1.33 -5.50 -12.69
N PRO A 344 2.63 -5.84 -12.68
CA PRO A 344 3.21 -6.87 -13.55
C PRO A 344 2.51 -8.23 -13.42
N ASP A 345 2.61 -9.07 -14.45
CA ASP A 345 1.94 -10.39 -14.49
C ASP A 345 2.41 -11.34 -13.38
N THR A 346 3.63 -11.18 -12.88
CA THR A 346 4.18 -11.92 -11.72
C THR A 346 3.33 -11.76 -10.48
N ASP A 347 2.79 -10.56 -10.25
CA ASP A 347 2.01 -10.19 -9.08
C ASP A 347 0.51 -10.08 -9.39
N ASN A 348 0.14 -10.19 -10.67
CA ASN A 348 -1.21 -9.92 -11.16
C ASN A 348 -1.54 -10.77 -12.40
N SER A 349 -1.53 -12.07 -12.26
CA SER A 349 -1.78 -13.04 -13.35
C SER A 349 -3.15 -12.85 -14.04
N ARG A 350 -4.12 -12.18 -13.38
CA ARG A 350 -5.43 -11.86 -13.94
C ARG A 350 -5.48 -10.52 -14.65
N LYS A 351 -4.35 -9.82 -14.75
CA LYS A 351 -4.23 -8.52 -15.41
C LYS A 351 -5.23 -7.47 -14.90
N ARG A 352 -5.61 -7.55 -13.61
CA ARG A 352 -6.54 -6.60 -13.00
C ARG A 352 -5.93 -5.20 -13.00
N SER A 353 -6.72 -4.21 -13.34
CA SER A 353 -6.31 -2.82 -13.39
C SER A 353 -6.47 -2.13 -12.03
N ASP A 354 -5.67 -1.09 -11.79
CA ASP A 354 -5.90 -0.19 -10.65
C ASP A 354 -7.32 0.42 -10.72
N GLY A 355 -7.94 0.64 -9.55
CA GLY A 355 -9.32 1.10 -9.46
C GLY A 355 -9.51 2.59 -9.75
N SER A 356 -8.44 3.40 -9.76
CA SER A 356 -8.52 4.85 -9.96
C SER A 356 -7.46 5.41 -10.89
N GLN A 357 -6.28 4.80 -10.95
CA GLN A 357 -5.21 5.35 -11.77
C GLN A 357 -5.52 5.20 -13.27
N PHE A 358 -5.07 6.17 -14.02
CA PHE A 358 -5.18 6.20 -15.48
C PHE A 358 -3.93 6.79 -16.10
N TYR A 359 -3.67 6.41 -17.35
CA TYR A 359 -2.63 7.04 -18.16
C TYR A 359 -3.21 7.53 -19.49
N ILE A 360 -2.59 8.58 -20.04
CA ILE A 360 -2.82 9.06 -21.39
C ILE A 360 -1.59 8.74 -22.23
N VAL A 361 -1.78 8.03 -23.33
CA VAL A 361 -0.69 7.68 -24.25
C VAL A 361 -0.24 8.92 -25.02
N THR A 362 0.98 9.35 -24.81
CA THR A 362 1.66 10.37 -25.64
C THR A 362 2.43 9.70 -26.78
N GLY A 363 3.05 8.58 -26.52
CA GLY A 363 3.63 7.66 -27.48
C GLY A 363 4.66 8.25 -28.44
N ARG A 364 5.23 7.40 -29.28
CA ARG A 364 6.08 7.76 -30.43
C ARG A 364 5.68 6.97 -31.67
N ILE A 365 6.26 7.31 -32.77
CA ILE A 365 6.14 6.58 -34.04
C ILE A 365 7.08 5.36 -34.00
N TYR A 366 6.65 4.26 -34.63
CA TYR A 366 7.37 2.99 -34.75
C TYR A 366 7.56 2.60 -36.20
N ASN A 367 8.60 1.85 -36.51
CA ASN A 367 8.80 1.23 -37.80
C ASN A 367 8.28 -0.22 -37.82
N ASP A 368 8.29 -0.86 -38.99
CA ASP A 368 7.80 -2.23 -39.12
C ASP A 368 8.63 -3.27 -38.36
N GLU A 369 9.93 -3.06 -38.24
CA GLU A 369 10.83 -3.95 -37.50
C GLU A 369 10.48 -3.96 -36.02
N GLU A 370 10.34 -2.79 -35.39
CA GLU A 370 9.93 -2.64 -33.99
C GLU A 370 8.55 -3.25 -33.74
N LEU A 371 7.58 -3.07 -34.67
CA LEU A 371 6.27 -3.68 -34.52
C LEU A 371 6.33 -5.21 -34.64
N ASN A 372 7.18 -5.75 -35.51
CA ASN A 372 7.39 -7.20 -35.64
C ASN A 372 7.98 -7.78 -34.33
N ASP A 373 8.90 -7.06 -33.66
CA ASP A 373 9.48 -7.49 -32.39
C ASP A 373 8.40 -7.53 -31.28
N PHE A 374 7.55 -6.52 -31.17
CA PHE A 374 6.42 -6.54 -30.24
C PHE A 374 5.43 -7.69 -30.53
N GLU A 375 5.13 -7.97 -31.79
CA GLU A 375 4.29 -9.12 -32.15
C GLU A 375 4.92 -10.45 -31.71
N LYS A 376 6.25 -10.56 -31.85
CA LYS A 376 6.99 -11.76 -31.47
C LYS A 376 7.03 -11.95 -29.95
N GLU A 377 7.24 -10.86 -29.19
CA GLU A 377 7.34 -10.88 -27.73
C GLU A 377 5.97 -11.12 -27.07
N SER A 378 4.93 -10.44 -27.53
CA SER A 378 3.60 -10.47 -26.91
C SER A 378 2.69 -11.56 -27.45
N GLY A 379 2.96 -12.09 -28.64
CA GLY A 379 2.05 -12.94 -29.41
C GLY A 379 0.82 -12.22 -29.99
N HIS A 380 0.69 -10.91 -29.72
CA HIS A 380 -0.38 -10.08 -30.28
C HIS A 380 -0.06 -9.71 -31.72
N LYS A 381 -1.04 -9.83 -32.63
CA LYS A 381 -0.88 -9.46 -34.04
C LYS A 381 -1.59 -8.16 -34.34
N TYR A 382 -0.86 -7.22 -34.96
CA TYR A 382 -1.44 -5.96 -35.44
C TYR A 382 -2.06 -6.12 -36.82
N THR A 383 -3.22 -5.50 -37.00
CA THR A 383 -3.80 -5.32 -38.33
C THR A 383 -2.97 -4.32 -39.11
N GLU A 384 -3.14 -4.32 -40.46
CA GLU A 384 -2.47 -3.35 -41.34
C GLU A 384 -2.85 -1.90 -40.98
N GLU A 385 -4.12 -1.67 -40.59
CA GLU A 385 -4.60 -0.38 -40.11
C GLU A 385 -3.87 0.04 -38.82
N GLN A 386 -3.76 -0.84 -37.81
CA GLN A 386 -3.05 -0.57 -36.57
C GLN A 386 -1.58 -0.27 -36.83
N ARG A 387 -0.91 -1.05 -37.67
CA ARG A 387 0.47 -0.81 -38.07
C ARG A 387 0.64 0.56 -38.72
N ASN A 388 -0.26 0.93 -39.61
CA ASN A 388 -0.23 2.24 -40.27
C ASN A 388 -0.38 3.39 -39.24
N VAL A 389 -1.30 3.25 -38.25
CA VAL A 389 -1.47 4.24 -37.18
C VAL A 389 -0.21 4.35 -36.32
N TYR A 390 0.41 3.24 -35.91
CA TYR A 390 1.64 3.28 -35.14
C TYR A 390 2.82 3.87 -35.93
N LYS A 391 2.85 3.73 -37.27
CA LYS A 391 3.89 4.32 -38.11
C LYS A 391 3.67 5.80 -38.44
N THR A 392 2.46 6.34 -38.24
CA THR A 392 2.12 7.73 -38.63
C THR A 392 1.73 8.61 -37.43
N ILE A 393 0.90 8.11 -36.55
CA ILE A 393 0.37 8.82 -35.36
C ILE A 393 1.15 8.45 -34.12
N GLY A 394 1.61 7.20 -34.04
CA GLY A 394 2.31 6.65 -32.90
C GLY A 394 1.40 6.08 -31.83
N GLY A 395 2.00 5.69 -30.71
CA GLY A 395 1.28 5.08 -29.59
C GLY A 395 2.18 4.29 -28.64
N ALA A 396 1.60 3.21 -28.06
CA ALA A 396 2.28 2.30 -27.14
C ALA A 396 1.92 0.84 -27.46
N PRO A 397 2.34 0.30 -28.62
CA PRO A 397 1.91 -1.02 -29.13
C PRO A 397 2.21 -2.17 -28.16
N HIS A 398 3.27 -2.08 -27.35
CA HIS A 398 3.64 -3.11 -26.36
C HIS A 398 2.60 -3.32 -25.24
N LEU A 399 1.59 -2.46 -25.10
CA LEU A 399 0.50 -2.61 -24.13
C LEU A 399 -0.71 -3.35 -24.68
N ASP A 400 -0.80 -3.53 -26.01
CA ASP A 400 -1.96 -4.11 -26.65
C ASP A 400 -2.24 -5.55 -26.19
N GLY A 401 -3.52 -5.89 -26.06
CA GLY A 401 -3.95 -7.19 -25.57
C GLY A 401 -3.69 -7.45 -24.07
N SER A 402 -3.06 -6.50 -23.36
CA SER A 402 -2.64 -6.68 -21.97
C SER A 402 -3.13 -5.63 -20.99
N TYR A 403 -3.51 -4.44 -21.50
CA TYR A 403 -4.02 -3.34 -20.67
C TYR A 403 -5.39 -2.88 -21.15
N THR A 404 -6.27 -2.52 -20.21
CA THR A 404 -7.62 -2.07 -20.56
C THR A 404 -7.61 -0.61 -20.99
N ILE A 405 -8.14 -0.36 -22.17
CA ILE A 405 -8.40 0.95 -22.74
C ILE A 405 -9.86 1.30 -22.44
N PHE A 406 -10.13 2.52 -21.94
CA PHE A 406 -11.49 2.91 -21.59
C PHE A 406 -11.90 4.31 -22.07
N GLY A 407 -11.04 5.00 -22.81
CA GLY A 407 -11.32 6.31 -23.37
C GLY A 407 -10.25 6.81 -24.32
N GLU A 408 -10.45 8.03 -24.80
CA GLU A 408 -9.50 8.76 -25.64
C GLU A 408 -9.58 10.26 -25.40
N VAL A 409 -8.49 10.96 -25.63
CA VAL A 409 -8.42 12.41 -25.67
C VAL A 409 -9.10 12.91 -26.93
N VAL A 410 -10.05 13.84 -26.80
CA VAL A 410 -10.76 14.47 -27.92
C VAL A 410 -10.36 15.93 -28.11
N ASN A 411 -9.78 16.57 -27.07
CA ASN A 411 -9.22 17.92 -27.16
C ASN A 411 -8.14 18.10 -26.10
N GLY A 412 -7.15 18.96 -26.34
CA GLY A 412 -6.06 19.23 -25.37
C GLY A 412 -4.90 18.23 -25.42
N MET A 413 -4.72 17.51 -26.53
CA MET A 413 -3.58 16.59 -26.66
C MET A 413 -2.23 17.30 -26.59
N GLU A 414 -2.16 18.57 -27.03
CA GLU A 414 -1.00 19.45 -26.89
C GLU A 414 -0.66 19.77 -25.45
N VAL A 415 -1.64 19.71 -24.54
CA VAL A 415 -1.40 19.83 -23.09
C VAL A 415 -0.72 18.57 -22.56
N ALA A 416 -1.24 17.39 -22.95
CA ALA A 416 -0.61 16.11 -22.60
C ALA A 416 0.83 16.03 -23.11
N ASP A 417 1.09 16.56 -24.31
CA ASP A 417 2.45 16.63 -24.89
C ASP A 417 3.36 17.53 -24.07
N ARG A 418 2.92 18.73 -23.70
CA ARG A 418 3.72 19.61 -22.83
C ARG A 418 4.04 18.95 -21.50
N ILE A 419 3.07 18.25 -20.90
CA ILE A 419 3.30 17.48 -19.68
C ILE A 419 4.32 16.36 -19.91
N SER A 420 4.27 15.67 -21.03
CA SER A 420 5.19 14.56 -21.34
C SER A 420 6.65 14.97 -21.54
N LEU A 421 6.90 16.26 -21.71
CA LEU A 421 8.24 16.82 -21.96
C LEU A 421 8.87 17.48 -20.73
N VAL A 422 8.20 17.47 -19.56
CA VAL A 422 8.75 18.07 -18.36
C VAL A 422 9.92 17.26 -17.82
N GLU A 423 10.81 17.92 -17.10
CA GLU A 423 11.89 17.23 -16.40
C GLU A 423 11.32 16.36 -15.28
N VAL A 424 11.84 15.15 -15.16
CA VAL A 424 11.42 14.17 -14.14
C VAL A 424 12.59 13.79 -13.23
N LYS A 425 12.25 13.28 -12.05
CA LYS A 425 13.19 12.63 -11.13
C LYS A 425 13.47 11.19 -11.58
N SER A 426 14.33 10.47 -10.85
CA SER A 426 14.67 9.06 -11.13
C SER A 426 13.46 8.10 -11.07
N ASP A 427 12.46 8.42 -10.25
CA ASP A 427 11.19 7.70 -10.11
C ASP A 427 10.12 8.09 -11.15
N MET A 428 10.49 8.90 -12.15
CA MET A 428 9.62 9.44 -13.22
C MET A 428 8.57 10.45 -12.73
N ARG A 429 8.61 10.91 -11.48
CA ARG A 429 7.80 12.03 -11.00
C ARG A 429 8.32 13.35 -11.61
N PRO A 430 7.46 14.25 -12.08
CA PRO A 430 7.89 15.59 -12.49
C PRO A 430 8.70 16.28 -11.39
N LYS A 431 9.85 16.91 -11.73
CA LYS A 431 10.64 17.68 -10.76
C LYS A 431 9.84 18.82 -10.14
N LYS A 432 8.97 19.44 -10.93
CA LYS A 432 7.95 20.38 -10.47
C LYS A 432 6.60 19.70 -10.60
N ASP A 433 5.92 19.50 -9.49
CA ASP A 433 4.61 18.86 -9.46
C ASP A 433 3.61 19.53 -10.41
N ILE A 434 2.83 18.70 -11.06
CA ILE A 434 1.73 19.11 -11.95
C ILE A 434 0.45 18.55 -11.35
N ARG A 435 -0.49 19.43 -10.97
CA ARG A 435 -1.74 19.02 -10.36
C ARG A 435 -2.85 18.84 -11.38
N VAL A 436 -3.63 17.79 -11.19
CA VAL A 436 -5.00 17.70 -11.66
C VAL A 436 -5.85 18.44 -10.63
N LYS A 437 -6.25 19.67 -10.96
CA LYS A 437 -7.04 20.53 -10.05
C LYS A 437 -8.38 19.88 -9.74
N LYS A 438 -9.05 19.42 -10.79
CA LYS A 438 -10.27 18.61 -10.73
C LYS A 438 -10.58 18.01 -12.09
N ILE A 439 -11.55 17.08 -12.11
CA ILE A 439 -12.13 16.58 -13.35
C ILE A 439 -13.62 16.97 -13.39
N ARG A 440 -14.08 17.62 -14.48
CA ARG A 440 -15.47 18.02 -14.67
C ARG A 440 -16.15 17.11 -15.69
N ILE A 441 -17.43 16.81 -15.45
CA ILE A 441 -18.29 16.07 -16.39
C ILE A 441 -18.92 17.05 -17.38
N LEU A 442 -18.91 16.69 -18.66
CA LEU A 442 -19.67 17.34 -19.73
C LEU A 442 -20.93 16.53 -19.99
N GLU A 443 -22.10 17.09 -19.76
CA GLU A 443 -23.43 16.48 -20.00
C GLU A 443 -24.04 16.93 -21.32
#